data_dd27f8862382f33b60b82ca507533c87
#
_entry.id   dd27f8862382f33b60b82ca507533c87
#
_cell.length_a   1.000
_cell.length_b   1.000
_cell.length_c   1.000
_cell.angle_alpha   90.00
_cell.angle_beta   90.00
_cell.angle_gamma   90.00
#
_symmetry.space_group_name_H-M   'P 1'
#
loop_
_entity.id
_entity.type
_entity.pdbx_description
1 polymer ?
#
loop_
_entity_poly.entity_id
_entity_poly.type
_entity_poly.pdbx_seq_one_letter_code
_entity_poly.pdbx_strand_id
1 'polypeptide(L)' 'MNVLEKYITIDEGIVGGTPVFKGTRVSVKTLFDYLEESSLEEFLIGHPSVSKEQAEAVIELAEAPNP' A
#
# COMPACT_ATOMS: atom_id res chain seq x y z
N MET A 1 14.00 -6.72 -12.12
CA MET A 1 12.88 -7.14 -11.28
C MET A 1 12.45 -6.00 -10.38
N ASN A 2 11.18 -5.69 -10.36
CA ASN A 2 10.67 -4.56 -9.60
C ASN A 2 10.27 -5.00 -8.19
N VAL A 3 10.88 -4.40 -7.18
CA VAL A 3 10.59 -4.71 -5.77
C VAL A 3 9.10 -4.48 -5.47
N LEU A 4 8.48 -3.50 -6.14
CA LEU A 4 7.06 -3.20 -5.92
C LEU A 4 6.15 -4.38 -6.24
N GLU A 5 6.51 -5.23 -7.19
CA GLU A 5 5.69 -6.38 -7.56
C GLU A 5 5.49 -7.37 -6.41
N LYS A 6 6.36 -7.32 -5.42
CA LYS A 6 6.23 -8.18 -4.26
C LYS A 6 5.14 -7.70 -3.31
N TYR A 7 4.89 -6.40 -3.30
CA TYR A 7 4.01 -5.76 -2.31
C TYR A 7 2.72 -5.21 -2.87
N ILE A 8 2.70 -4.83 -4.15
CA ILE A 8 1.51 -4.23 -4.75
C ILE A 8 1.16 -4.92 -6.07
N THR A 9 -0.10 -4.76 -6.47
CA THR A 9 -0.62 -5.30 -7.72
C THR A 9 -1.40 -4.21 -8.42
N ILE A 10 -1.26 -4.15 -9.75
CA ILE A 10 -2.08 -3.27 -10.58
C ILE A 10 -2.87 -4.18 -11.50
N ASP A 11 -4.19 -4.19 -11.36
CA ASP A 11 -5.07 -5.06 -12.13
C ASP A 11 -6.31 -4.26 -12.49
N GLU A 12 -6.59 -4.13 -13.77
CA GLU A 12 -7.73 -3.36 -14.24
C GLU A 12 -9.07 -3.88 -13.73
N GLY A 13 -9.12 -5.16 -13.37
CA GLY A 13 -10.31 -5.75 -12.78
C GLY A 13 -10.48 -5.43 -11.31
N ILE A 14 -9.48 -4.77 -10.71
CA ILE A 14 -9.51 -4.40 -9.30
C ILE A 14 -9.37 -2.90 -9.19
N VAL A 15 -10.39 -2.22 -8.66
CA VAL A 15 -10.40 -0.78 -8.43
C VAL A 15 -9.95 0.04 -9.65
N GLY A 16 -10.32 -0.44 -10.85
CA GLY A 16 -10.06 0.29 -12.09
C GLY A 16 -8.58 0.48 -12.43
N GLY A 17 -7.71 -0.43 -12.01
CA GLY A 17 -6.29 -0.34 -12.32
C GLY A 17 -5.49 0.44 -11.29
N THR A 18 -6.11 0.89 -10.21
CA THR A 18 -5.41 1.56 -9.11
C THR A 18 -4.51 0.55 -8.39
N PRO A 19 -3.26 0.92 -8.05
CA PRO A 19 -2.39 0.00 -7.32
C PRO A 19 -3.00 -0.39 -5.98
N VAL A 20 -3.03 -1.69 -5.70
CA VAL A 20 -3.52 -2.22 -4.42
C VAL A 20 -2.44 -3.06 -3.78
N PHE A 21 -2.53 -3.27 -2.47
CA PHE A 21 -1.62 -4.17 -1.78
C PHE A 21 -1.86 -5.59 -2.28
N LYS A 22 -0.78 -6.30 -2.58
CA LYS A 22 -0.87 -7.64 -3.16
C LYS A 22 -1.73 -8.56 -2.31
N GLY A 23 -2.65 -9.25 -2.95
CA GLY A 23 -3.57 -10.15 -2.26
C GLY A 23 -4.75 -9.48 -1.57
N THR A 24 -4.91 -8.16 -1.77
CA THR A 24 -5.99 -7.40 -1.14
C THR A 24 -6.70 -6.53 -2.17
N ARG A 25 -7.74 -5.86 -1.72
CA ARG A 25 -8.42 -4.83 -2.51
C ARG A 25 -8.18 -3.45 -1.94
N VAL A 26 -7.26 -3.34 -0.98
CA VAL A 26 -6.94 -2.07 -0.34
C VAL A 26 -5.94 -1.31 -1.21
N SER A 27 -6.31 -0.11 -1.66
CA SER A 27 -5.43 0.67 -2.52
C SER A 27 -4.30 1.31 -1.73
N VAL A 28 -3.17 1.52 -2.40
CA VAL A 28 -2.04 2.22 -1.81
C VAL A 28 -2.44 3.65 -1.46
N LYS A 29 -3.29 4.26 -2.26
CA LYS A 29 -3.80 5.60 -1.98
C LYS A 29 -4.53 5.64 -0.64
N THR A 30 -5.27 4.59 -0.31
CA THR A 30 -5.98 4.52 0.96
C THR A 30 -5.03 4.63 2.14
N LEU A 31 -3.86 3.98 2.04
CA LEU A 31 -2.87 4.07 3.10
C LEU A 31 -2.42 5.52 3.30
N PHE A 32 -2.04 6.20 2.24
CA PHE A 32 -1.53 7.57 2.37
C PHE A 32 -2.60 8.55 2.81
N ASP A 33 -3.83 8.39 2.34
CA ASP A 33 -4.94 9.21 2.80
C ASP A 33 -5.17 9.01 4.30
N TYR A 34 -5.07 7.77 4.75
CA TYR A 34 -5.28 7.44 6.15
C TYR A 34 -4.20 8.04 7.05
N LEU A 35 -2.96 8.01 6.57
CA LEU A 35 -1.83 8.54 7.34
C LEU A 35 -1.87 10.06 7.50
N GLU A 36 -2.67 10.77 6.73
CA GLU A 36 -2.84 12.21 6.90
C GLU A 36 -3.52 12.54 8.22
N GLU A 37 -4.35 11.64 8.73
CA GLU A 37 -5.15 11.89 9.93
C GLU A 37 -4.93 10.85 11.04
N SER A 38 -4.29 9.73 10.73
CA SER A 38 -4.15 8.63 11.66
C SER A 38 -2.76 8.02 11.58
N SER A 39 -2.49 7.05 12.44
CA SER A 39 -1.20 6.37 12.45
C SER A 39 -1.21 5.13 11.57
N LEU A 40 -0.02 4.63 11.25
CA LEU A 40 0.11 3.37 10.55
C LEU A 40 -0.52 2.23 11.34
N GLU A 41 -0.35 2.23 12.66
CA GLU A 41 -0.93 1.19 13.49
C GLU A 41 -2.45 1.15 13.37
N GLU A 42 -3.08 2.32 13.35
CA GLU A 42 -4.53 2.40 13.20
C GLU A 42 -4.96 1.92 11.81
N PHE A 43 -4.19 2.27 10.78
CA PHE A 43 -4.47 1.78 9.44
C PHE A 43 -4.45 0.25 9.40
N LEU A 44 -3.43 -0.36 9.99
CA LEU A 44 -3.28 -1.82 9.98
C LEU A 44 -4.40 -2.51 10.75
N ILE A 45 -4.85 -1.92 11.84
CA ILE A 45 -5.97 -2.46 12.62
C ILE A 45 -7.25 -2.45 11.76
N GLY A 46 -7.48 -1.38 11.02
CA GLY A 46 -8.66 -1.26 10.19
C GLY A 46 -8.59 -2.04 8.88
N HIS A 47 -7.39 -2.51 8.50
CA HIS A 47 -7.17 -3.22 7.24
C HIS A 47 -6.34 -4.48 7.47
N PRO A 48 -6.92 -5.50 8.15
CA PRO A 48 -6.15 -6.69 8.53
C PRO A 48 -5.62 -7.51 7.38
N SER A 49 -6.11 -7.29 6.16
CA SER A 49 -5.59 -7.99 4.98
C SER A 49 -4.25 -7.44 4.51
N VAL A 50 -3.87 -6.24 4.98
CA VAL A 50 -2.58 -5.63 4.65
C VAL A 50 -1.62 -5.92 5.79
N SER A 51 -0.44 -6.47 5.46
CA SER A 51 0.57 -6.73 6.48
C SER A 51 1.37 -5.47 6.78
N LYS A 52 1.97 -5.45 7.97
CA LYS A 52 2.83 -4.35 8.36
C LYS A 52 4.02 -4.25 7.39
N GLU A 53 4.56 -5.39 6.97
CA GLU A 53 5.67 -5.42 6.03
C GLU A 53 5.30 -4.76 4.71
N GLN A 54 4.10 -5.06 4.17
CA GLN A 54 3.65 -4.44 2.94
C GLN A 54 3.52 -2.93 3.08
N ALA A 55 2.89 -2.48 4.15
CA ALA A 55 2.66 -1.06 4.36
C ALA A 55 3.97 -0.31 4.55
N GLU A 56 4.87 -0.84 5.36
CA GLU A 56 6.17 -0.20 5.59
C GLU A 56 7.02 -0.15 4.34
N ALA A 57 7.01 -1.22 3.55
CA ALA A 57 7.77 -1.25 2.31
C ALA A 57 7.28 -0.18 1.32
N VAL A 58 5.97 -0.03 1.21
CA VAL A 58 5.39 0.97 0.31
C VAL A 58 5.70 2.38 0.79
N ILE A 59 5.61 2.64 2.08
CA ILE A 59 5.94 3.95 2.64
C ILE A 59 7.40 4.28 2.39
N GLU A 60 8.29 3.32 2.62
CA GLU A 60 9.71 3.51 2.41
C GLU A 60 10.03 3.83 0.95
N LEU A 61 9.39 3.12 0.03
CA LEU A 61 9.60 3.37 -1.39
C LEU A 61 9.10 4.75 -1.81
N ALA A 62 8.00 5.20 -1.22
CA ALA A 62 7.44 6.51 -1.53
C ALA A 62 8.31 7.65 -0.98
N GLU A 63 9.04 7.39 0.10
CA GLU A 63 9.91 8.38 0.72
C GLU A 63 11.35 8.34 0.21
N ALA A 64 11.68 7.32 -0.58
CA ALA A 64 13.04 7.19 -1.10
C ALA A 64 13.37 8.37 -1.99
N PRO A 65 14.56 8.96 -1.84
CA PRO A 65 14.96 10.07 -2.69
C PRO A 65 15.11 9.60 -4.14
N ASN A 66 14.66 10.43 -5.06
CA ASN A 66 14.83 10.12 -6.47
C ASN A 66 16.26 10.45 -6.87
N PRO A 67 16.92 9.54 -7.60
CA PRO A 67 18.27 9.81 -8.08
C PRO A 67 18.29 10.91 -9.14
#